data_7637f6140809a04b05710cc8f2b34b1f
#
_entry.id   7637f6140809a04b05710cc8f2b34b1f
#
_cell.length_a   1.000
_cell.length_b   1.000
_cell.length_c   1.000
_cell.angle_alpha   90.00
_cell.angle_beta   90.00
_cell.angle_gamma   90.00
#
_symmetry.space_group_name_H-M   'P 1'
#
loop_
_entity.id
_entity.type
_entity.pdbx_description
1 polymer ?
#
loop_
_entity_poly.entity_id
_entity_poly.type
_entity_poly.pdbx_seq_one_letter_code
_entity_poly.pdbx_strand_id
1 'polypeptide(L)'
;VESLRWVMGETSAKSMRGSGMEDVIFNGTSNKSSKNIAEVSISVDNASHDGPMQYKDLDHIEVRRKIEKDKGSKFYINDKEVRARDAQMFFADLSTGAHSPSMISQGRIGALVTAKPTDRRAILEEAANISGLHVRRHEAELRLNAAETNLKRADELRRQQEKQLANL
;
A
#
# COMPACT_ATOMS: atom_id res chain seq x y z
N VAL A 1 11.26 -4.72 13.66
CA VAL A 1 10.20 -3.73 13.36
C VAL A 1 10.34 -3.22 11.92
N GLU A 2 11.55 -2.88 11.46
CA GLU A 2 11.78 -2.36 10.11
C GLU A 2 11.37 -3.36 9.02
N SER A 3 11.67 -4.66 9.17
CA SER A 3 11.27 -5.71 8.22
C SER A 3 9.75 -5.81 8.08
N LEU A 4 9.02 -5.68 9.20
CA LEU A 4 7.55 -5.65 9.19
C LEU A 4 7.03 -4.43 8.43
N ARG A 5 7.57 -3.24 8.71
CA ARG A 5 7.21 -2.03 7.96
C ARG A 5 7.51 -2.16 6.47
N TRP A 6 8.63 -2.78 6.15
CA TRP A 6 9.04 -2.96 4.77
C TRP A 6 8.04 -3.82 3.99
N VAL A 7 7.62 -4.99 4.52
CA VAL A 7 6.65 -5.85 3.83
C VAL A 7 5.25 -5.23 3.80
N MET A 8 4.89 -4.38 4.76
CA MET A 8 3.63 -3.62 4.79
C MET A 8 3.57 -2.46 3.79
N GLY A 9 4.61 -2.26 2.98
CA GLY A 9 4.57 -1.30 1.89
C GLY A 9 5.32 0.01 2.16
N GLU A 10 6.26 0.04 3.12
CA GLU A 10 7.16 1.20 3.27
C GLU A 10 7.97 1.42 1.99
N THR A 11 7.92 2.64 1.45
CA THR A 11 8.60 3.03 0.22
C THR A 11 9.78 3.98 0.44
N SER A 12 9.92 4.50 1.66
CA SER A 12 11.01 5.41 2.02
C SER A 12 12.25 4.63 2.46
N ALA A 13 13.31 4.65 1.65
CA ALA A 13 14.60 4.09 2.03
C ALA A 13 15.15 4.73 3.32
N LYS A 14 14.92 6.04 3.49
CA LYS A 14 15.32 6.78 4.69
C LYS A 14 14.62 6.27 5.95
N SER A 15 13.34 5.89 5.87
CA SER A 15 12.60 5.24 6.95
C SER A 15 13.19 3.89 7.33
N MET A 16 13.85 3.22 6.39
CA MET A 16 14.52 1.95 6.55
C MET A 16 16.00 2.10 6.92
N ARG A 17 16.45 3.35 7.17
CA ARG A 17 17.84 3.71 7.48
C ARG A 17 18.83 3.38 6.35
N GLY A 18 18.33 3.31 5.12
CA GLY A 18 19.11 3.11 3.90
C GLY A 18 19.17 4.38 3.05
N SER A 19 20.10 4.43 2.12
CA SER A 19 20.18 5.44 1.06
C SER A 19 19.30 5.05 -0.14
N GLY A 20 19.13 3.75 -0.37
CA GLY A 20 18.28 3.15 -1.39
C GLY A 20 17.47 1.97 -0.85
N MET A 21 16.42 1.58 -1.58
CA MET A 21 15.62 0.41 -1.19
C MET A 21 16.38 -0.90 -1.28
N GLU A 22 17.43 -0.96 -2.08
CA GLU A 22 18.29 -2.14 -2.22
C GLU A 22 19.23 -2.34 -1.03
N ASP A 23 19.39 -1.34 -0.17
CA ASP A 23 20.21 -1.46 1.05
C ASP A 23 19.64 -2.49 2.06
N VAL A 24 18.39 -2.95 1.87
CA VAL A 24 17.85 -4.08 2.64
C VAL A 24 18.45 -5.42 2.22
N ILE A 25 19.09 -5.48 1.05
CA ILE A 25 19.80 -6.67 0.56
C ILE A 25 21.14 -6.77 1.27
N PHE A 26 21.47 -7.95 1.76
CA PHE A 26 22.72 -8.18 2.46
C PHE A 26 23.92 -8.01 1.52
N ASN A 27 24.75 -7.00 1.77
CA ASN A 27 25.92 -6.66 0.96
C ASN A 27 27.17 -7.51 1.24
N GLY A 28 27.07 -8.46 2.18
CA GLY A 28 28.18 -9.31 2.55
C GLY A 28 29.00 -8.77 3.72
N THR A 29 29.90 -9.60 4.21
CA THR A 29 30.92 -9.28 5.21
C THR A 29 32.21 -9.96 4.81
N SER A 30 33.29 -9.75 5.58
CA SER A 30 34.58 -10.46 5.36
C SER A 30 34.43 -11.99 5.31
N ASN A 31 33.39 -12.56 5.99
CA ASN A 31 33.19 -14.00 6.12
C ASN A 31 31.96 -14.54 5.39
N LYS A 32 31.14 -13.67 4.79
CA LYS A 32 29.88 -14.05 4.08
C LYS A 32 29.73 -13.26 2.79
N SER A 33 29.52 -13.98 1.69
CA SER A 33 29.26 -13.36 0.38
C SER A 33 27.96 -12.55 0.39
N SER A 34 27.93 -11.48 -0.42
CA SER A 34 26.73 -10.69 -0.68
C SER A 34 25.59 -11.55 -1.24
N LYS A 35 24.38 -11.09 -1.06
CA LYS A 35 23.17 -11.70 -1.65
C LYS A 35 22.61 -10.77 -2.71
N ASN A 36 21.80 -11.31 -3.62
CA ASN A 36 21.13 -10.55 -4.67
C ASN A 36 19.65 -10.36 -4.38
N ILE A 37 19.14 -10.99 -3.34
CA ILE A 37 17.72 -11.03 -3.02
C ILE A 37 17.55 -10.83 -1.52
N ALA A 38 16.55 -10.03 -1.14
CA ALA A 38 15.99 -10.01 0.20
C ALA A 38 14.47 -10.25 0.11
N GLU A 39 13.95 -11.01 1.07
CA GLU A 39 12.54 -11.37 1.12
C GLU A 39 12.05 -11.35 2.57
N VAL A 40 10.84 -10.83 2.77
CA VAL A 40 10.13 -10.88 4.05
C VAL A 40 8.71 -11.35 3.78
N SER A 41 8.27 -12.33 4.56
CA SER A 41 6.91 -12.86 4.55
C SER A 41 6.27 -12.65 5.91
N ILE A 42 4.97 -12.30 5.91
CA ILE A 42 4.13 -12.23 7.10
C ILE A 42 2.93 -13.14 6.87
N SER A 43 2.65 -14.02 7.82
CA SER A 43 1.39 -14.75 7.88
C SER A 43 0.44 -14.03 8.82
N VAL A 44 -0.74 -13.71 8.31
CA VAL A 44 -1.84 -13.08 9.04
C VAL A 44 -2.86 -14.18 9.35
N ASP A 45 -3.17 -14.37 10.62
CA ASP A 45 -4.27 -15.21 11.06
C ASP A 45 -5.60 -14.49 10.82
N ASN A 46 -6.51 -15.13 10.10
CA ASN A 46 -7.82 -14.61 9.75
C ASN A 46 -8.93 -15.61 10.14
N ALA A 47 -8.70 -16.44 11.13
CA ALA A 47 -9.67 -17.44 11.59
C ALA A 47 -11.01 -16.82 12.05
N SER A 48 -11.01 -15.54 12.46
CA SER A 48 -12.24 -14.78 12.76
C SER A 48 -12.98 -14.27 11.52
N HIS A 49 -12.40 -14.40 10.33
CA HIS A 49 -12.95 -13.89 9.06
C HIS A 49 -13.27 -12.38 9.05
N ASP A 50 -12.54 -11.60 9.87
CA ASP A 50 -12.67 -10.14 9.96
C ASP A 50 -11.76 -9.39 8.96
N GLY A 51 -10.98 -10.12 8.18
CA GLY A 51 -10.05 -9.58 7.20
C GLY A 51 -10.74 -8.91 6.01
N PRO A 52 -9.96 -8.31 5.09
CA PRO A 52 -10.47 -7.65 3.90
C PRO A 52 -11.37 -8.57 3.07
N MET A 53 -12.45 -8.02 2.51
CA MET A 53 -13.51 -8.78 1.84
C MET A 53 -13.00 -9.76 0.77
N GLN A 54 -11.90 -9.44 0.09
CA GLN A 54 -11.30 -10.28 -0.94
C GLN A 54 -10.68 -11.58 -0.40
N TYR A 55 -10.39 -11.62 0.91
CA TYR A 55 -9.69 -12.72 1.58
C TYR A 55 -10.48 -13.25 2.77
N LYS A 56 -11.75 -12.85 2.89
CA LYS A 56 -12.60 -13.16 4.04
C LYS A 56 -12.76 -14.66 4.29
N ASP A 57 -12.80 -15.46 3.21
CA ASP A 57 -13.03 -16.90 3.29
C ASP A 57 -11.75 -17.72 3.59
N LEU A 58 -10.62 -17.06 3.81
CA LEU A 58 -9.33 -17.69 4.06
C LEU A 58 -8.97 -17.56 5.53
N ASP A 59 -8.58 -18.67 6.17
CA ASP A 59 -8.14 -18.68 7.57
C ASP A 59 -6.75 -18.05 7.75
N HIS A 60 -5.90 -18.13 6.71
CA HIS A 60 -4.55 -17.60 6.73
C HIS A 60 -4.28 -16.82 5.45
N ILE A 61 -3.61 -15.68 5.60
CA ILE A 61 -3.23 -14.83 4.49
C ILE A 61 -1.73 -14.57 4.60
N GLU A 62 -0.97 -15.00 3.60
CA GLU A 62 0.45 -14.72 3.52
C GLU A 62 0.68 -13.47 2.67
N VAL A 63 1.38 -12.48 3.23
CA VAL A 63 1.84 -11.31 2.48
C VAL A 63 3.35 -11.32 2.43
N ARG A 64 3.90 -11.29 1.23
CA ARG A 64 5.33 -11.40 0.97
C ARG A 64 5.81 -10.25 0.11
N ARG A 65 6.95 -9.68 0.50
CA ARG A 65 7.68 -8.73 -0.33
C ARG A 65 9.06 -9.27 -0.62
N LYS A 66 9.45 -9.22 -1.89
CA LYS A 66 10.74 -9.64 -2.40
C LYS A 66 11.38 -8.47 -3.15
N ILE A 67 12.65 -8.22 -2.90
CA ILE A 67 13.46 -7.30 -3.71
C ILE A 67 14.63 -8.06 -4.29
N GLU A 68 14.90 -7.81 -5.56
CA GLU A 68 16.03 -8.36 -6.29
C GLU A 68 16.87 -7.21 -6.83
N LYS A 69 18.20 -7.33 -6.70
CA LYS A 69 19.12 -6.31 -7.14
C LYS A 69 18.91 -6.00 -8.62
N ASP A 70 18.86 -4.71 -8.96
CA ASP A 70 18.64 -4.18 -10.31
C ASP A 70 17.27 -4.51 -10.94
N LYS A 71 16.36 -5.24 -10.23
CA LYS A 71 15.04 -5.61 -10.72
C LYS A 71 13.89 -4.99 -9.91
N GLY A 72 14.23 -4.38 -8.77
CA GLY A 72 13.25 -3.72 -7.92
C GLY A 72 12.47 -4.66 -7.02
N SER A 73 11.35 -4.17 -6.49
CA SER A 73 10.57 -4.81 -5.43
C SER A 73 9.21 -5.28 -5.94
N LYS A 74 8.82 -6.50 -5.57
CA LYS A 74 7.55 -7.13 -5.89
C LYS A 74 6.82 -7.55 -4.62
N PHE A 75 5.49 -7.49 -4.67
CA PHE A 75 4.61 -7.90 -3.60
C PHE A 75 3.78 -9.11 -4.02
N TYR A 76 3.48 -9.97 -3.07
CA TYR A 76 2.65 -11.16 -3.26
C TYR A 76 1.67 -11.29 -2.12
N ILE A 77 0.44 -11.72 -2.42
CA ILE A 77 -0.55 -12.15 -1.43
C ILE A 77 -0.99 -13.55 -1.85
N ASN A 78 -0.78 -14.52 -0.95
CA ASN A 78 -1.01 -15.95 -1.19
C ASN A 78 -0.39 -16.39 -2.54
N ASP A 79 0.92 -16.13 -2.72
CA ASP A 79 1.73 -16.39 -3.91
C ASP A 79 1.31 -15.67 -5.19
N LYS A 80 0.23 -14.92 -5.19
CA LYS A 80 -0.20 -14.12 -6.35
C LYS A 80 0.50 -12.76 -6.32
N GLU A 81 1.17 -12.40 -7.42
CA GLU A 81 1.80 -11.07 -7.56
C GLU A 81 0.71 -9.98 -7.56
N VAL A 82 0.91 -8.96 -6.71
CA VAL A 82 0.01 -7.82 -6.55
C VAL A 82 0.80 -6.52 -6.66
N ARG A 83 0.11 -5.40 -6.88
CA ARG A 83 0.75 -4.09 -6.88
C ARG A 83 1.07 -3.65 -5.45
N ALA A 84 2.10 -2.84 -5.29
CA ALA A 84 2.46 -2.26 -3.99
C ALA A 84 1.27 -1.60 -3.28
N ARG A 85 0.42 -0.92 -4.06
CA ARG A 85 -0.79 -0.28 -3.56
C ARG A 85 -1.80 -1.28 -2.98
N ASP A 86 -1.97 -2.43 -3.62
CA ASP A 86 -2.92 -3.45 -3.16
C ASP A 86 -2.46 -4.05 -1.83
N ALA A 87 -1.14 -4.27 -1.67
CA ALA A 87 -0.56 -4.69 -0.40
C ALA A 87 -0.72 -3.61 0.69
N GLN A 88 -0.50 -2.34 0.37
CA GLN A 88 -0.72 -1.23 1.31
C GLN A 88 -2.19 -1.12 1.74
N MET A 89 -3.12 -1.27 0.80
CA MET A 89 -4.56 -1.28 1.10
C MET A 89 -4.95 -2.44 1.99
N PHE A 90 -4.41 -3.63 1.74
CA PHE A 90 -4.64 -4.80 2.58
C PHE A 90 -4.29 -4.51 4.05
N PHE A 91 -3.12 -3.94 4.32
CA PHE A 91 -2.72 -3.59 5.69
C PHE A 91 -3.49 -2.38 6.26
N ALA A 92 -3.88 -1.42 5.42
CA ALA A 92 -4.73 -0.31 5.85
C ALA A 92 -6.11 -0.80 6.29
N ASP A 93 -6.68 -1.78 5.60
CA ASP A 93 -7.95 -2.41 5.98
C ASP A 93 -7.86 -3.16 7.31
N LEU A 94 -6.70 -3.75 7.60
CA LEU A 94 -6.41 -4.38 8.90
C LEU A 94 -6.01 -3.38 9.99
N SER A 95 -6.00 -2.06 9.70
CA SER A 95 -5.52 -1.01 10.61
C SER A 95 -4.09 -1.20 11.11
N THR A 96 -3.27 -1.90 10.33
CA THR A 96 -1.88 -2.25 10.66
C THR A 96 -0.90 -1.82 9.58
N GLY A 97 -1.13 -0.68 8.93
CA GLY A 97 -0.24 -0.16 7.89
C GLY A 97 1.19 0.12 8.38
N ALA A 98 2.12 0.32 7.44
CA ALA A 98 3.55 0.56 7.73
C ALA A 98 3.80 1.77 8.67
N HIS A 99 2.85 2.68 8.77
CA HIS A 99 2.88 3.86 9.62
C HIS A 99 1.99 3.75 10.86
N SER A 100 1.34 2.60 11.07
CA SER A 100 0.43 2.37 12.19
C SER A 100 1.05 2.75 13.54
N PRO A 101 0.29 3.40 14.43
CA PRO A 101 0.71 3.66 15.80
C PRO A 101 0.94 2.37 16.60
N SER A 102 0.41 1.24 16.16
CA SER A 102 0.67 -0.09 16.77
C SER A 102 2.13 -0.53 16.61
N MET A 103 2.86 0.05 15.64
CA MET A 103 4.27 -0.25 15.42
C MET A 103 5.17 0.89 15.88
N ILE A 104 5.77 0.74 17.04
CA ILE A 104 6.71 1.69 17.62
C ILE A 104 8.12 1.33 17.19
N SER A 105 8.69 2.08 16.24
CA SER A 105 10.09 1.97 15.86
C SER A 105 10.94 2.97 16.65
N GLN A 106 12.26 2.76 16.66
CA GLN A 106 13.20 3.65 17.34
C GLN A 106 13.07 5.09 16.83
N GLY A 107 12.95 6.04 17.75
CA GLY A 107 12.80 7.47 17.45
C GLY A 107 11.38 7.92 17.08
N ARG A 108 10.42 7.01 16.90
CA ARG A 108 9.06 7.36 16.48
C ARG A 108 8.30 8.15 17.56
N ILE A 109 8.52 7.85 18.84
CA ILE A 109 7.88 8.58 19.94
C ILE A 109 8.32 10.06 19.92
N GLY A 110 9.62 10.31 19.77
CA GLY A 110 10.14 11.68 19.66
C GLY A 110 9.58 12.42 18.44
N ALA A 111 9.53 11.76 17.29
CA ALA A 111 8.93 12.30 16.07
C ALA A 111 7.44 12.61 16.25
N LEU A 112 6.69 11.78 16.98
CA LEU A 112 5.28 12.01 17.28
C LEU A 112 5.06 13.25 18.17
N VAL A 113 5.90 13.43 19.17
CA VAL A 113 5.81 14.60 20.08
C VAL A 113 6.03 15.90 19.32
N THR A 114 6.96 15.91 18.36
CA THR A 114 7.30 17.08 17.53
C THR A 114 6.51 17.16 16.22
N ALA A 115 5.62 16.21 15.96
CA ALA A 115 4.85 16.13 14.72
C ALA A 115 3.94 17.33 14.52
N LYS A 116 3.74 17.72 13.26
CA LYS A 116 2.79 18.75 12.85
C LYS A 116 1.34 18.29 13.13
N PRO A 117 0.39 19.22 13.30
CA PRO A 117 -1.02 18.88 13.54
C PRO A 117 -1.62 17.92 12.49
N THR A 118 -1.25 18.07 11.23
CA THR A 118 -1.66 17.19 10.12
C THR A 118 -1.21 15.74 10.33
N ASP A 119 0.04 15.57 10.77
CA ASP A 119 0.63 14.24 10.99
C ASP A 119 0.03 13.57 12.23
N ARG A 120 -0.24 14.36 13.28
CA ARG A 120 -0.95 13.88 14.48
C ARG A 120 -2.37 13.44 14.15
N ARG A 121 -3.06 14.18 13.27
CA ARG A 121 -4.39 13.79 12.79
C ARG A 121 -4.36 12.45 12.09
N ALA A 122 -3.41 12.23 11.18
CA ALA A 122 -3.26 10.95 10.47
C ALA A 122 -3.07 9.77 11.46
N ILE A 123 -2.32 9.97 12.54
CA ILE A 123 -2.13 8.96 13.58
C ILE A 123 -3.43 8.68 14.34
N LEU A 124 -4.23 9.71 14.63
CA LEU A 124 -5.53 9.55 15.28
C LEU A 124 -6.54 8.83 14.37
N GLU A 125 -6.54 9.15 13.07
CA GLU A 125 -7.37 8.46 12.07
C GLU A 125 -6.99 6.99 11.93
N GLU A 126 -5.71 6.67 11.98
CA GLU A 126 -5.21 5.28 12.01
C GLU A 126 -5.64 4.55 13.29
N ALA A 127 -5.45 5.19 14.45
CA ALA A 127 -5.87 4.62 15.74
C ALA A 127 -7.38 4.41 15.85
N ALA A 128 -8.16 5.24 15.15
CA ALA A 128 -9.62 5.13 15.06
C ALA A 128 -10.09 4.10 14.00
N ASN A 129 -9.17 3.44 13.30
CA ASN A 129 -9.47 2.47 12.23
C ASN A 129 -10.24 3.06 11.03
N ILE A 130 -10.03 4.33 10.71
CA ILE A 130 -10.73 5.02 9.60
C ILE A 130 -9.83 5.35 8.41
N SER A 131 -8.52 5.14 8.52
CA SER A 131 -7.55 5.43 7.46
C SER A 131 -7.84 4.66 6.17
N GLY A 132 -8.20 3.38 6.26
CA GLY A 132 -8.60 2.56 5.11
C GLY A 132 -9.85 3.10 4.39
N LEU A 133 -10.82 3.64 5.14
CA LEU A 133 -12.04 4.26 4.58
C LEU A 133 -11.71 5.52 3.77
N HIS A 134 -10.78 6.35 4.23
CA HIS A 134 -10.36 7.55 3.50
C HIS A 134 -9.70 7.21 2.17
N VAL A 135 -8.84 6.19 2.14
CA VAL A 135 -8.18 5.72 0.90
C VAL A 135 -9.22 5.21 -0.10
N ARG A 136 -10.16 4.37 0.35
CA ARG A 136 -11.21 3.82 -0.51
C ARG A 136 -12.15 4.89 -1.03
N ARG A 137 -12.53 5.85 -0.18
CA ARG A 137 -13.37 6.98 -0.58
C ARG A 137 -12.68 7.81 -1.67
N HIS A 138 -11.43 8.17 -1.48
CA HIS A 138 -10.67 8.93 -2.46
C HIS A 138 -10.55 8.18 -3.80
N GLU A 139 -10.32 6.88 -3.78
CA GLU A 139 -10.28 6.07 -5.00
C GLU A 139 -11.64 6.01 -5.70
N ALA A 140 -12.73 5.88 -4.95
CA ALA A 140 -14.09 5.92 -5.50
C ALA A 140 -14.41 7.29 -6.12
N GLU A 141 -14.03 8.39 -5.48
CA GLU A 141 -14.17 9.75 -6.00
C GLU A 141 -13.40 9.94 -7.31
N LEU A 142 -12.16 9.44 -7.41
CA LEU A 142 -11.37 9.50 -8.65
C LEU A 142 -12.03 8.70 -9.79
N ARG A 143 -12.55 7.52 -9.50
CA ARG A 143 -13.25 6.68 -10.49
C ARG A 143 -14.56 7.32 -10.93
N LEU A 144 -15.31 7.92 -10.01
CA LEU A 144 -16.56 8.64 -10.31
C LEU A 144 -16.30 9.83 -11.23
N ASN A 145 -15.33 10.68 -10.92
CA ASN A 145 -14.95 11.82 -11.75
C ASN A 145 -14.50 11.40 -13.15
N ALA A 146 -13.76 10.29 -13.26
CA ALA A 146 -13.37 9.73 -14.56
C ALA A 146 -14.59 9.24 -15.36
N ALA A 147 -15.54 8.56 -14.70
CA ALA A 147 -16.78 8.11 -15.33
C ALA A 147 -17.65 9.27 -15.79
N GLU A 148 -17.81 10.31 -14.96
CA GLU A 148 -18.55 11.52 -15.34
C GLU A 148 -17.93 12.23 -16.54
N THR A 149 -16.60 12.32 -16.61
CA THR A 149 -15.88 12.90 -17.74
C THR A 149 -16.12 12.10 -19.02
N ASN A 150 -16.07 10.78 -18.93
CA ASN A 150 -16.35 9.89 -20.05
C ASN A 150 -17.80 9.99 -20.52
N LEU A 151 -18.75 10.10 -19.61
CA LEU A 151 -20.17 10.28 -19.91
C LEU A 151 -20.42 11.59 -20.67
N LYS A 152 -19.85 12.70 -20.20
CA LYS A 152 -19.94 14.00 -20.87
C LYS A 152 -19.42 13.92 -22.30
N ARG A 153 -18.28 13.27 -22.49
CA ARG A 153 -17.68 13.07 -23.83
C ARG A 153 -18.57 12.21 -24.74
N ALA A 154 -19.17 11.17 -24.21
CA ALA A 154 -20.11 10.32 -24.94
C ALA A 154 -21.36 11.10 -25.37
N ASP A 155 -21.91 11.94 -24.49
CA ASP A 155 -23.05 12.81 -24.80
C ASP A 155 -22.71 13.86 -25.87
N GLU A 156 -21.53 14.44 -25.82
CA GLU A 156 -21.06 15.37 -26.86
C GLU A 156 -20.97 14.69 -28.23
N LEU A 157 -20.37 13.48 -28.29
CA LEU A 157 -20.29 12.70 -29.52
C LEU A 157 -21.69 12.35 -30.06
N ARG A 158 -22.60 11.93 -29.20
CA ARG A 158 -23.98 11.62 -29.57
C ARG A 158 -24.65 12.85 -30.20
N ARG A 159 -24.56 14.01 -29.55
CA ARG A 159 -25.12 15.26 -30.07
C ARG A 159 -24.52 15.70 -31.43
N GLN A 160 -23.22 15.45 -31.63
CA GLN A 160 -22.55 15.70 -32.92
C GLN A 160 -23.12 14.78 -34.01
N GLN A 161 -23.27 13.49 -33.72
CA GLN A 161 -23.85 12.51 -34.67
C GLN A 161 -25.32 12.83 -35.00
N GLU A 162 -26.13 13.20 -34.00
CA GLU A 162 -27.52 13.63 -34.22
C GLU A 162 -27.61 14.87 -35.15
N LYS A 163 -26.71 15.85 -34.96
CA LYS A 163 -26.65 17.01 -35.87
C LYS A 163 -26.19 16.64 -37.30
N GLN A 164 -25.23 15.74 -37.43
CA GLN A 164 -24.81 15.27 -38.75
C GLN A 164 -25.93 14.52 -39.47
N LEU A 165 -26.68 13.69 -38.75
CA LEU A 165 -27.82 12.96 -39.32
C LEU A 165 -28.94 13.89 -39.74
N ALA A 166 -29.20 14.96 -38.99
CA ALA A 166 -30.25 15.95 -39.30
C ALA A 166 -29.90 16.86 -40.51
N ASN A 167 -28.63 16.89 -40.93
CA ASN A 167 -28.16 17.66 -42.07
C ASN A 167 -28.00 16.83 -43.36
N LEU A 168 -28.35 15.56 -43.33
CA LEU A 168 -28.48 14.65 -44.49
C LEU A 168 -29.92 14.62 -44.99
#